data_dcb34af53b4283e932451d76391fab05
#
_entry.id   dcb34af53b4283e932451d76391fab05
#
_cell.length_a   1.000
_cell.length_b   1.000
_cell.length_c   1.000
_cell.angle_alpha   90.00
_cell.angle_beta   90.00
_cell.angle_gamma   90.00
#
_symmetry.space_group_name_H-M   'P 1'
#
loop_
_entity.id
_entity.type
_entity.pdbx_description
1 polymer ?
#
loop_
_entity_poly.entity_id
_entity_poly.type
_entity_poly.pdbx_seq_one_letter_code
_entity_poly.pdbx_strand_id
1 'polypeptide(L)'
;MTLYLDTSSLVKLYVAEPGSEEVRSLVDQATVVVTSGIAYPEARAALARRRRERALSLVAYRVATRTFEDDWSRYLVVDVSAAICREAGDLAERYRLRVYDSVHLASYLEVARCAGIAETQFSSFDERLNRAARAARAVMRAMARAGRC
;
A
#
# COMPACT_ATOMS: atom_id res chain seq x y z
N MET A 1 10.19 2.94 12.24
CA MET A 1 9.51 1.90 11.46
C MET A 1 9.02 2.49 10.15
N THR A 2 9.28 1.81 9.03
CA THR A 2 8.74 2.16 7.71
C THR A 2 7.38 1.49 7.52
N LEU A 3 6.35 2.26 7.22
CA LEU A 3 4.99 1.76 6.99
C LEU A 3 4.65 1.82 5.51
N TYR A 4 4.37 0.69 4.89
CA TYR A 4 3.84 0.62 3.53
C TYR A 4 2.31 0.52 3.58
N LEU A 5 1.63 1.43 2.87
CA LEU A 5 0.18 1.42 2.70
C LEU A 5 -0.17 1.02 1.27
N ASP A 6 -1.03 0.01 1.11
CA ASP A 6 -1.74 -0.18 -0.15
C ASP A 6 -2.89 0.85 -0.27
N THR A 7 -3.57 0.87 -1.39
CA THR A 7 -4.65 1.82 -1.63
C THR A 7 -5.83 1.62 -0.66
N SER A 8 -6.11 0.38 -0.24
CA SER A 8 -7.23 0.08 0.66
C SER A 8 -7.02 0.67 2.05
N SER A 9 -5.76 0.69 2.52
CA SER A 9 -5.35 1.36 3.75
C SER A 9 -5.24 2.87 3.57
N LEU A 10 -4.61 3.33 2.49
CA LEU A 10 -4.38 4.74 2.21
C LEU A 10 -5.67 5.56 2.19
N VAL A 11 -6.71 5.07 1.51
CA VAL A 11 -8.01 5.76 1.39
C VAL A 11 -8.68 5.96 2.75
N LYS A 12 -8.44 5.09 3.73
CA LYS A 12 -9.01 5.20 5.09
C LYS A 12 -8.49 6.39 5.89
N LEU A 13 -7.42 7.03 5.45
CA LEU A 13 -6.95 8.29 6.04
C LEU A 13 -7.86 9.46 5.67
N TYR A 14 -8.58 9.37 4.54
CA TYR A 14 -9.37 10.45 3.95
C TYR A 14 -10.89 10.22 4.04
N VAL A 15 -11.30 9.00 4.38
CA VAL A 15 -12.72 8.63 4.52
C VAL A 15 -12.90 7.95 5.86
N ALA A 16 -13.89 8.40 6.65
CA ALA A 16 -14.22 7.75 7.91
C ALA A 16 -14.99 6.45 7.63
N GLU A 17 -14.34 5.33 7.83
CA GLU A 17 -14.89 3.99 7.64
C GLU A 17 -14.22 2.99 8.62
N PRO A 18 -14.75 1.76 8.80
CA PRO A 18 -14.13 0.77 9.66
C PRO A 18 -12.65 0.57 9.32
N GLY A 19 -11.77 0.61 10.33
CA GLY A 19 -10.31 0.52 10.18
C GLY A 19 -9.58 1.86 10.02
N SER A 20 -10.28 2.99 9.87
CA SER A 20 -9.63 4.30 9.73
C SER A 20 -8.77 4.67 10.94
N GLU A 21 -9.24 4.40 12.16
CA GLU A 21 -8.47 4.68 13.39
C GLU A 21 -7.22 3.79 13.49
N GLU A 22 -7.31 2.54 13.06
CA GLU A 22 -6.17 1.62 13.00
C GLU A 22 -5.08 2.16 12.08
N VAL A 23 -5.45 2.59 10.87
CA VAL A 23 -4.47 3.14 9.91
C VAL A 23 -3.86 4.44 10.42
N ARG A 24 -4.64 5.35 11.01
CA ARG A 24 -4.13 6.58 11.61
C ARG A 24 -3.11 6.28 12.70
N SER A 25 -3.42 5.35 13.60
CA SER A 25 -2.49 4.93 14.65
C SER A 25 -1.19 4.34 14.10
N LEU A 26 -1.24 3.59 12.99
CA LEU A 26 -0.05 3.09 12.32
C LEU A 26 0.78 4.22 11.71
N VAL A 27 0.13 5.19 11.09
CA VAL A 27 0.80 6.36 10.49
C VAL A 27 1.48 7.21 11.58
N ASP A 28 0.82 7.44 12.70
CA ASP A 28 1.37 8.21 13.83
C ASP A 28 2.63 7.55 14.44
N GLN A 29 2.74 6.24 14.36
CA GLN A 29 3.89 5.47 14.85
C GLN A 29 5.01 5.31 13.80
N ALA A 30 4.72 5.62 12.54
CA ALA A 30 5.66 5.45 11.45
C ALA A 30 6.67 6.59 11.38
N THR A 31 7.93 6.27 11.11
CA THR A 31 8.97 7.25 10.79
C THR A 31 8.85 7.71 9.33
N VAL A 32 8.48 6.78 8.45
CA VAL A 32 8.29 7.01 7.02
C VAL A 32 7.04 6.25 6.56
N VAL A 33 6.16 6.92 5.84
CA VAL A 33 5.02 6.31 5.16
C VAL A 33 5.32 6.17 3.68
N VAL A 34 5.16 4.97 3.17
CA VAL A 34 5.49 4.60 1.78
C VAL A 34 4.26 4.04 1.09
N THR A 35 4.12 4.32 -0.19
CA THR A 35 3.13 3.69 -1.06
C THR A 35 3.66 3.52 -2.48
N SER A 36 2.92 2.87 -3.35
CA SER A 36 3.27 2.78 -4.79
C SER A 36 2.69 3.96 -5.56
N GLY A 37 3.32 4.34 -6.67
CA GLY A 37 2.79 5.32 -7.61
C GLY A 37 1.40 4.96 -8.15
N ILE A 38 1.06 3.66 -8.22
CA ILE A 38 -0.27 3.21 -8.63
C ILE A 38 -1.37 3.60 -7.63
N ALA A 39 -1.03 3.83 -6.35
CA ALA A 39 -1.99 4.23 -5.34
C ALA A 39 -2.63 5.60 -5.63
N TYR A 40 -1.95 6.48 -6.36
CA TYR A 40 -2.51 7.79 -6.70
C TYR A 40 -3.80 7.68 -7.54
N PRO A 41 -3.76 7.10 -8.76
CA PRO A 41 -4.99 6.95 -9.55
C PRO A 41 -6.03 6.04 -8.88
N GLU A 42 -5.60 5.01 -8.14
CA GLU A 42 -6.54 4.13 -7.42
C GLU A 42 -7.30 4.88 -6.31
N ALA A 43 -6.61 5.67 -5.49
CA ALA A 43 -7.23 6.48 -4.43
C ALA A 43 -8.22 7.50 -5.02
N ARG A 44 -7.81 8.20 -6.09
CA ARG A 44 -8.69 9.14 -6.82
C ARG A 44 -9.94 8.43 -7.37
N ALA A 45 -9.78 7.26 -7.98
CA ALA A 45 -10.88 6.45 -8.48
C ALA A 45 -11.80 5.95 -7.34
N ALA A 46 -11.23 5.53 -6.22
CA ALA A 46 -11.98 5.08 -5.05
C ALA A 46 -12.83 6.20 -4.43
N LEU A 47 -12.27 7.41 -4.27
CA LEU A 47 -12.99 8.57 -3.77
C LEU A 47 -14.12 8.99 -4.72
N ALA A 48 -13.85 9.03 -6.03
CA ALA A 48 -14.83 9.34 -7.05
C ALA A 48 -15.99 8.32 -7.09
N ARG A 49 -15.69 7.02 -6.93
CA ARG A 49 -16.70 5.97 -6.83
C ARG A 49 -17.61 6.18 -5.62
N ARG A 50 -17.04 6.42 -4.42
CA ARG A 50 -17.82 6.70 -3.20
C ARG A 50 -18.74 7.90 -3.37
N ARG A 51 -18.31 8.91 -4.12
CA ARG A 51 -19.15 10.06 -4.47
C ARG A 51 -20.31 9.68 -5.37
N ARG A 52 -20.08 8.88 -6.42
CA ARG A 52 -21.14 8.39 -7.32
C ARG A 52 -22.16 7.51 -6.59
N GLU A 53 -21.69 6.66 -5.70
CA GLU A 53 -22.50 5.76 -4.86
C GLU A 53 -23.20 6.50 -3.70
N ARG A 54 -23.03 7.81 -3.60
CA ARG A 54 -23.59 8.68 -2.54
C ARG A 54 -23.12 8.34 -1.12
N ALA A 55 -22.04 7.59 -0.99
CA ALA A 55 -21.37 7.32 0.29
C ALA A 55 -20.61 8.55 0.82
N LEU A 56 -20.24 9.47 -0.07
CA LEU A 56 -19.68 10.78 0.27
C LEU A 56 -20.57 11.90 -0.31
N SER A 57 -20.83 12.94 0.51
CA SER A 57 -21.37 14.20 0.00
C SER A 57 -20.38 14.89 -0.94
N LEU A 58 -20.84 15.87 -1.74
CA LEU A 58 -19.94 16.64 -2.59
C LEU A 58 -18.87 17.39 -1.77
N VAL A 59 -19.25 17.91 -0.60
CA VAL A 59 -18.34 18.63 0.29
C VAL A 59 -17.29 17.67 0.85
N ALA A 60 -17.72 16.53 1.39
CA ALA A 60 -16.79 15.51 1.93
C ALA A 60 -15.83 14.97 0.86
N TYR A 61 -16.32 14.74 -0.36
CA TYR A 61 -15.49 14.33 -1.49
C TYR A 61 -14.41 15.37 -1.84
N ARG A 62 -14.80 16.67 -1.89
CA ARG A 62 -13.83 17.75 -2.18
C ARG A 62 -12.78 17.89 -1.09
N VAL A 63 -13.19 17.79 0.19
CA VAL A 63 -12.26 17.82 1.32
C VAL A 63 -11.31 16.63 1.26
N ALA A 64 -11.82 15.42 1.12
CA ALA A 64 -11.00 14.21 1.05
C ALA A 64 -9.97 14.26 -0.11
N THR A 65 -10.43 14.70 -1.30
CA THR A 65 -9.56 14.83 -2.47
C THR A 65 -8.46 15.87 -2.24
N ARG A 66 -8.80 17.05 -1.69
CA ARG A 66 -7.84 18.11 -1.42
C ARG A 66 -6.81 17.68 -0.37
N THR A 67 -7.26 17.09 0.73
CA THR A 67 -6.37 16.59 1.78
C THR A 67 -5.43 15.51 1.23
N PHE A 68 -5.94 14.60 0.40
CA PHE A 68 -5.11 13.60 -0.26
C PHE A 68 -4.03 14.22 -1.15
N GLU A 69 -4.37 15.23 -1.95
CA GLU A 69 -3.40 15.95 -2.80
C GLU A 69 -2.33 16.66 -1.97
N ASP A 70 -2.72 17.33 -0.88
CA ASP A 70 -1.81 18.05 0.01
C ASP A 70 -0.84 17.07 0.72
N ASP A 71 -1.30 15.88 1.07
CA ASP A 71 -0.51 14.85 1.75
C ASP A 71 0.37 14.04 0.79
N TRP A 72 0.01 13.95 -0.50
CA TRP A 72 0.72 13.10 -1.45
C TRP A 72 2.24 13.35 -1.49
N SER A 73 2.65 14.61 -1.39
CA SER A 73 4.07 15.01 -1.37
C SER A 73 4.83 14.56 -0.12
N ARG A 74 4.13 14.12 0.92
CA ARG A 74 4.73 13.66 2.19
C ARG A 74 5.02 12.16 2.19
N TYR A 75 4.44 11.42 1.25
CA TYR A 75 4.69 9.99 1.11
C TYR A 75 5.97 9.74 0.32
N LEU A 76 6.72 8.72 0.74
CA LEU A 76 7.73 8.14 -0.13
C LEU A 76 7.02 7.25 -1.16
N VAL A 77 7.11 7.62 -2.42
CA VAL A 77 6.39 6.93 -3.50
C VAL A 77 7.36 6.04 -4.27
N VAL A 78 7.04 4.74 -4.33
CA VAL A 78 7.78 3.77 -5.16
C VAL A 78 7.29 3.89 -6.61
N ASP A 79 8.20 4.20 -7.52
CA ASP A 79 7.89 4.26 -8.95
C ASP A 79 7.52 2.88 -9.51
N VAL A 80 6.49 2.85 -10.35
CA VAL A 80 6.08 1.64 -11.06
C VAL A 80 6.98 1.44 -12.27
N SER A 81 8.24 1.10 -12.00
CA SER A 81 9.27 0.86 -13.00
C SER A 81 9.05 -0.46 -13.76
N ALA A 82 9.78 -0.63 -14.87
CA ALA A 82 9.76 -1.90 -15.61
C ALA A 82 10.21 -3.09 -14.73
N ALA A 83 11.10 -2.87 -13.75
CA ALA A 83 11.52 -3.91 -12.81
C ALA A 83 10.37 -4.29 -11.87
N ILE A 84 9.69 -3.31 -11.29
CA ILE A 84 8.48 -3.53 -10.46
C ILE A 84 7.39 -4.24 -11.27
N CYS A 85 7.15 -3.85 -12.52
CA CYS A 85 6.15 -4.51 -13.36
C CYS A 85 6.49 -5.99 -13.62
N ARG A 86 7.75 -6.33 -13.87
CA ARG A 86 8.17 -7.74 -14.06
C ARG A 86 7.99 -8.55 -12.78
N GLU A 87 8.45 -8.05 -11.65
CA GLU A 87 8.24 -8.70 -10.36
C GLU A 87 6.76 -8.86 -10.02
N ALA A 88 5.94 -7.84 -10.29
CA ALA A 88 4.49 -7.90 -10.12
C ALA A 88 3.86 -9.02 -10.96
N GLY A 89 4.33 -9.23 -12.19
CA GLY A 89 3.90 -10.32 -13.05
C GLY A 89 4.16 -11.69 -12.39
N ASP A 90 5.39 -11.93 -11.94
CA ASP A 90 5.76 -13.18 -11.25
C ASP A 90 4.94 -13.40 -9.97
N LEU A 91 4.70 -12.34 -9.20
CA LEU A 91 3.90 -12.39 -7.98
C LEU A 91 2.41 -12.63 -8.26
N ALA A 92 1.88 -12.04 -9.35
CA ALA A 92 0.50 -12.25 -9.78
C ALA A 92 0.25 -13.72 -10.10
N GLU A 93 1.15 -14.36 -10.86
CA GLU A 93 1.08 -15.79 -11.16
C GLU A 93 1.22 -16.64 -9.89
N ARG A 94 2.24 -16.37 -9.08
CA ARG A 94 2.57 -17.17 -7.88
C ARG A 94 1.47 -17.13 -6.84
N TYR A 95 0.89 -15.95 -6.57
CA TYR A 95 -0.08 -15.74 -5.49
C TYR A 95 -1.51 -15.51 -5.99
N ARG A 96 -1.75 -15.62 -7.30
CA ARG A 96 -3.05 -15.42 -7.94
C ARG A 96 -3.66 -14.06 -7.60
N LEU A 97 -2.82 -13.01 -7.65
CA LEU A 97 -3.21 -11.64 -7.35
C LEU A 97 -3.79 -10.94 -8.58
N ARG A 98 -4.59 -9.90 -8.32
CA ARG A 98 -4.96 -8.93 -9.36
C ARG A 98 -3.76 -8.07 -9.70
N VAL A 99 -3.82 -7.41 -10.87
CA VAL A 99 -2.72 -6.56 -11.36
C VAL A 99 -2.26 -5.53 -10.32
N TYR A 100 -3.18 -4.75 -9.77
CA TYR A 100 -2.81 -3.68 -8.82
C TYR A 100 -2.31 -4.22 -7.49
N ASP A 101 -2.91 -5.31 -6.99
CA ASP A 101 -2.45 -5.99 -5.78
C ASP A 101 -1.02 -6.52 -5.94
N SER A 102 -0.68 -7.07 -7.12
CA SER A 102 0.67 -7.54 -7.40
C SER A 102 1.69 -6.42 -7.50
N VAL A 103 1.31 -5.25 -8.05
CA VAL A 103 2.16 -4.04 -8.08
C VAL A 103 2.40 -3.52 -6.67
N HIS A 104 1.38 -3.49 -5.81
CA HIS A 104 1.54 -3.12 -4.40
C HIS A 104 2.46 -4.10 -3.68
N LEU A 105 2.33 -5.40 -3.91
CA LEU A 105 3.20 -6.39 -3.29
C LEU A 105 4.65 -6.24 -3.75
N ALA A 106 4.90 -6.06 -5.05
CA ALA A 106 6.25 -5.84 -5.59
C ALA A 106 6.87 -4.56 -4.99
N SER A 107 6.12 -3.46 -4.95
CA SER A 107 6.56 -2.20 -4.36
C SER A 107 6.91 -2.34 -2.87
N TYR A 108 6.07 -3.06 -2.11
CA TYR A 108 6.35 -3.36 -0.70
C TYR A 108 7.63 -4.18 -0.52
N LEU A 109 7.83 -5.22 -1.33
CA LEU A 109 9.02 -6.06 -1.24
C LEU A 109 10.30 -5.29 -1.57
N GLU A 110 10.25 -4.34 -2.51
CA GLU A 110 11.35 -3.44 -2.81
C GLU A 110 11.71 -2.56 -1.60
N VAL A 111 10.70 -1.97 -0.96
CA VAL A 111 10.91 -1.20 0.28
C VAL A 111 11.50 -2.07 1.38
N ALA A 112 11.00 -3.29 1.55
CA ALA A 112 11.49 -4.22 2.57
C ALA A 112 12.94 -4.70 2.30
N ARG A 113 13.37 -4.75 1.03
CA ARG A 113 14.79 -5.00 0.68
C ARG A 113 15.69 -3.83 1.06
N CYS A 114 15.23 -2.61 0.82
CA CYS A 114 16.01 -1.39 1.08
C CYS A 114 16.06 -1.03 2.58
N ALA A 115 14.90 -1.01 3.24
CA ALA A 115 14.77 -0.57 4.64
C ALA A 115 14.95 -1.70 5.68
N GLY A 116 14.98 -2.94 5.23
CA GLY A 116 15.02 -4.11 6.08
C GLY A 116 13.62 -4.66 6.38
N ILE A 117 13.49 -5.99 6.25
CA ILE A 117 12.19 -6.67 6.40
C ILE A 117 11.63 -6.60 7.83
N ALA A 118 12.50 -6.48 8.84
CA ALA A 118 12.08 -6.33 10.24
C ALA A 118 11.53 -4.92 10.51
N GLU A 119 12.09 -3.92 9.83
CA GLU A 119 11.78 -2.50 10.01
C GLU A 119 10.63 -2.02 9.12
N THR A 120 10.09 -2.89 8.25
CA THR A 120 9.02 -2.54 7.31
C THR A 120 7.73 -3.27 7.66
N GLN A 121 6.66 -2.51 7.87
CA GLN A 121 5.30 -3.01 8.08
C GLN A 121 4.47 -2.80 6.82
N PHE A 122 3.65 -3.80 6.48
CA PHE A 122 2.67 -3.75 5.39
C PHE A 122 1.27 -3.57 5.98
N SER A 123 0.49 -2.65 5.42
CA SER A 123 -0.91 -2.43 5.79
C SER A 123 -1.81 -2.49 4.58
N SER A 124 -2.79 -3.37 4.62
CA SER A 124 -3.84 -3.56 3.62
C SER A 124 -5.11 -4.09 4.29
N PHE A 125 -6.26 -3.77 3.71
CA PHE A 125 -7.57 -4.36 4.08
C PHE A 125 -8.04 -5.41 3.07
N ASP A 126 -7.19 -5.81 2.12
CA ASP A 126 -7.43 -6.96 1.25
C ASP A 126 -6.80 -8.23 1.86
N GLU A 127 -7.64 -9.21 2.23
CA GLU A 127 -7.17 -10.45 2.86
C GLU A 127 -6.29 -11.30 1.93
N ARG A 128 -6.56 -11.30 0.62
CA ARG A 128 -5.76 -12.04 -0.36
C ARG A 128 -4.36 -11.44 -0.45
N LEU A 129 -4.29 -10.12 -0.56
CA LEU A 129 -3.03 -9.38 -0.60
C LEU A 129 -2.24 -9.55 0.72
N ASN A 130 -2.91 -9.50 1.86
CA ASN A 130 -2.30 -9.75 3.17
C ASN A 130 -1.70 -11.16 3.29
N ARG A 131 -2.40 -12.19 2.79
CA ARG A 131 -1.85 -13.57 2.76
C ARG A 131 -0.61 -13.65 1.88
N ALA A 132 -0.65 -13.05 0.69
CA ALA A 132 0.48 -13.02 -0.23
C ALA A 132 1.68 -12.28 0.37
N ALA A 133 1.46 -11.13 1.01
CA ALA A 133 2.51 -10.36 1.66
C ALA A 133 3.18 -11.15 2.80
N ARG A 134 2.41 -11.86 3.62
CA ARG A 134 2.96 -12.74 4.68
C ARG A 134 3.81 -13.86 4.10
N ALA A 135 3.34 -14.53 3.03
CA ALA A 135 4.06 -15.60 2.38
C ALA A 135 5.36 -15.10 1.73
N ALA A 136 5.31 -14.00 0.98
CA ALA A 136 6.49 -13.40 0.36
C ALA A 136 7.53 -12.93 1.40
N ARG A 137 7.08 -12.33 2.50
CA ARG A 137 7.93 -11.93 3.62
C ARG A 137 8.64 -13.12 4.27
N ALA A 138 7.96 -14.26 4.42
CA ALA A 138 8.56 -15.49 4.95
C ALA A 138 9.70 -16.01 4.05
N VAL A 139 9.49 -15.99 2.73
CA VAL A 139 10.52 -16.36 1.75
C VAL A 139 11.74 -15.43 1.84
N MET A 140 11.53 -14.09 1.89
CA MET A 140 12.62 -13.14 2.03
C MET A 140 13.44 -13.37 3.32
N ARG A 141 12.76 -13.64 4.45
CA ARG A 141 13.42 -13.95 5.72
C ARG A 141 14.28 -15.21 5.65
N ALA A 142 13.79 -16.25 4.98
CA ALA A 142 14.53 -17.48 4.79
C ALA A 142 15.80 -17.27 3.95
N MET A 143 15.67 -16.53 2.84
CA MET A 143 16.82 -16.18 1.98
C MET A 143 17.87 -15.34 2.74
N ALA A 144 17.44 -14.35 3.52
CA ALA A 144 18.32 -13.50 4.32
C ALA A 144 19.08 -14.29 5.42
N ARG A 145 18.54 -15.39 5.90
CA ARG A 145 19.20 -16.31 6.85
C ARG A 145 20.20 -17.21 6.14
N ALA A 146 19.83 -17.77 4.98
CA ALA A 146 20.68 -18.64 4.19
C ALA A 146 21.94 -17.95 3.64
N GLY A 147 21.85 -16.67 3.28
CA GLY A 147 23.00 -15.87 2.78
C GLY A 147 23.96 -15.36 3.88
N ARG A 148 23.74 -15.73 5.16
CA ARG A 148 24.63 -15.37 6.30
C ARG A 148 25.44 -16.55 6.85
N CYS A 149 25.47 -17.70 6.16
CA CYS A 149 26.33 -18.87 6.48
C CYS A 149 27.59 -18.87 5.64
#